data_38bba9bc4ef80d78e521aee68fc4c433
#
_entry.id   38bba9bc4ef80d78e521aee68fc4c433
#
_cell.length_a   1.000
_cell.length_b   1.000
_cell.length_c   1.000
_cell.angle_alpha   90.00
_cell.angle_beta   90.00
_cell.angle_gamma   90.00
#
_symmetry.space_group_name_H-M   'P 1'
#
loop_
_entity.id
_entity.type
_entity.pdbx_description
1 polymer ?
#
loop_
_entity_poly.entity_id
_entity_poly.type
_entity_poly.pdbx_seq_one_letter_code
_entity_poly.pdbx_strand_id
1 'polypeptide(L)'
;LLCLADDEDELLRQFAAVFASGNAVAAVDCPVNRNLLQRLPSDLADEIGLRQLADYAGIAGVLFAGEQAAATSLRQRFAAEPGSLLPLFQADRKCFLYPLYRMLAERVVSVNTTAAGGNTTLMTLGA
;
A
#
# COMPACT_ATOMS: atom_id res chain seq x y z
N LEU A 1 -2.70 3.81 0.31
CA LEU A 1 -2.30 2.93 1.40
C LEU A 1 -2.95 3.39 2.70
N LEU A 2 -3.36 2.46 3.56
CA LEU A 2 -3.94 2.76 4.89
C LEU A 2 -2.84 2.76 5.96
N CYS A 3 -2.81 3.79 6.78
CA CYS A 3 -1.87 3.95 7.88
C CYS A 3 -2.54 3.61 9.22
N LEU A 4 -1.91 2.71 9.98
CA LEU A 4 -2.36 2.24 11.29
C LEU A 4 -1.22 2.37 12.31
N ALA A 5 -1.35 3.30 13.23
CA ALA A 5 -0.43 3.48 14.36
C ALA A 5 -1.20 4.03 15.55
N ASP A 6 -0.79 3.64 16.75
CA ASP A 6 -1.32 4.16 18.02
C ASP A 6 -0.58 5.43 18.47
N ASP A 7 0.62 5.63 17.94
CA ASP A 7 1.50 6.76 18.21
C ASP A 7 1.43 7.77 17.05
N GLU A 8 1.31 9.06 17.38
CA GLU A 8 1.22 10.14 16.42
C GLU A 8 2.50 10.31 15.58
N ASP A 9 3.67 10.21 16.22
CA ASP A 9 4.96 10.32 15.52
C ASP A 9 5.13 9.19 14.50
N GLU A 10 4.68 7.99 14.85
CA GLU A 10 4.72 6.84 13.96
C GLU A 10 3.72 6.99 12.81
N LEU A 11 2.53 7.54 13.09
CA LEU A 11 1.56 7.84 12.04
C LEU A 11 2.11 8.85 11.03
N LEU A 12 2.81 9.90 11.50
CA LEU A 12 3.48 10.87 10.64
C LEU A 12 4.59 10.24 9.79
N ARG A 13 5.36 9.30 10.36
CA ARG A 13 6.35 8.52 9.58
C ARG A 13 5.69 7.67 8.51
N GLN A 14 4.53 7.06 8.80
CA GLN A 14 3.75 6.30 7.82
C GLN A 14 3.27 7.22 6.69
N PHE A 15 2.72 8.39 7.01
CA PHE A 15 2.32 9.37 6.00
C PHE A 15 3.50 9.76 5.10
N ALA A 16 4.64 10.10 5.70
CA ALA A 16 5.84 10.43 4.95
C ALA A 16 6.29 9.27 4.02
N ALA A 17 6.25 8.02 4.50
CA ALA A 17 6.60 6.86 3.70
C ALA A 17 5.64 6.64 2.53
N VAL A 18 4.33 6.81 2.74
CA VAL A 18 3.32 6.67 1.69
C VAL A 18 3.48 7.77 0.65
N PHE A 19 3.64 9.03 1.05
CA PHE A 19 3.90 10.14 0.12
C PHE A 19 5.20 9.93 -0.66
N ALA A 20 6.29 9.52 0.01
CA ALA A 20 7.57 9.24 -0.64
C ALA A 20 7.48 8.10 -1.67
N SER A 21 6.55 7.17 -1.51
CA SER A 21 6.29 6.10 -2.48
C SER A 21 5.31 6.50 -3.60
N GLY A 22 4.82 7.75 -3.62
CA GLY A 22 3.88 8.24 -4.62
C GLY A 22 2.47 7.64 -4.52
N ASN A 23 2.11 7.11 -3.36
CA ASN A 23 0.78 6.54 -3.11
C ASN A 23 -0.15 7.55 -2.42
N ALA A 24 -1.44 7.36 -2.59
CA ALA A 24 -2.46 8.07 -1.81
C ALA A 24 -2.47 7.57 -0.36
N VAL A 25 -2.61 8.50 0.58
CA VAL A 25 -2.62 8.25 2.02
C VAL A 25 -4.04 8.13 2.52
N ALA A 26 -4.29 7.13 3.36
CA ALA A 26 -5.51 7.01 4.14
C ALA A 26 -5.17 6.76 5.62
N ALA A 27 -5.97 7.31 6.51
CA ALA A 27 -5.90 7.05 7.95
C ALA A 27 -7.26 6.63 8.47
N VAL A 28 -7.27 5.98 9.63
CA VAL A 28 -8.54 5.60 10.29
C VAL A 28 -9.27 6.85 10.75
N ASP A 29 -10.57 6.90 10.50
CA ASP A 29 -11.44 7.98 10.96
C ASP A 29 -11.71 7.83 12.47
N CYS A 30 -10.90 8.49 13.27
CA CYS A 30 -11.01 8.55 14.72
C CYS A 30 -10.71 9.98 15.24
N PRO A 31 -11.13 10.33 16.46
CA PRO A 31 -10.91 11.67 17.01
C PRO A 31 -9.43 12.08 17.05
N VAL A 32 -8.53 11.14 17.33
CA VAL A 32 -7.09 11.40 17.40
C VAL A 32 -6.54 11.80 16.03
N ASN A 33 -6.86 11.02 15.00
CA ASN A 33 -6.40 11.29 13.63
C ASN A 33 -7.02 12.57 13.05
N ARG A 34 -8.29 12.84 13.33
CA ARG A 34 -8.92 14.12 12.95
C ARG A 34 -8.22 15.31 13.58
N ASN A 35 -7.85 15.21 14.86
CA ASN A 35 -7.13 16.27 15.57
C ASN A 35 -5.72 16.45 14.97
N LEU A 36 -5.02 15.37 14.66
CA LEU A 36 -3.73 15.43 13.98
C LEU A 36 -3.84 16.18 12.64
N LEU A 37 -4.81 15.81 11.81
CA LEU A 37 -5.00 16.44 10.50
C LEU A 37 -5.28 17.94 10.60
N GLN A 38 -6.02 18.39 11.64
CA GLN A 38 -6.26 19.82 11.86
C GLN A 38 -4.99 20.62 12.20
N ARG A 39 -3.93 19.95 12.65
CA ARG A 39 -2.62 20.58 12.98
C ARG A 39 -1.62 20.52 11.83
N LEU A 40 -1.90 19.74 10.79
CA LEU A 40 -1.09 19.70 9.58
C LEU A 40 -1.37 20.92 8.68
N PRO A 41 -0.42 21.31 7.83
CA PRO A 41 -0.69 22.22 6.73
C PRO A 41 -1.85 21.72 5.87
N SER A 42 -2.73 22.64 5.44
CA SER A 42 -3.96 22.28 4.73
C SER A 42 -3.71 21.49 3.44
N ASP A 43 -2.67 21.82 2.72
CA ASP A 43 -2.25 21.14 1.49
C ASP A 43 -1.90 19.65 1.73
N LEU A 44 -1.29 19.33 2.88
CA LEU A 44 -1.02 17.94 3.27
C LEU A 44 -2.27 17.25 3.84
N ALA A 45 -3.05 17.95 4.67
CA ALA A 45 -4.24 17.39 5.29
C ALA A 45 -5.29 16.98 4.25
N ASP A 46 -5.45 17.77 3.20
CA ASP A 46 -6.42 17.53 2.11
C ASP A 46 -6.05 16.30 1.26
N GLU A 47 -4.78 15.89 1.25
CA GLU A 47 -4.31 14.68 0.55
C GLU A 47 -4.49 13.39 1.38
N ILE A 48 -4.92 13.49 2.64
CA ILE A 48 -5.08 12.35 3.53
C ILE A 48 -6.56 11.99 3.68
N GLY A 49 -6.96 10.87 3.10
CA GLY A 49 -8.32 10.35 3.21
C GLY A 49 -8.59 9.72 4.58
N LEU A 50 -9.73 10.05 5.20
CA LEU A 50 -10.20 9.34 6.38
C LEU A 50 -11.10 8.16 6.00
N ARG A 51 -10.88 7.00 6.61
CA ARG A 51 -11.60 5.74 6.33
C ARG A 51 -12.04 5.07 7.62
N GLN A 52 -13.19 4.41 7.58
CA GLN A 52 -13.57 3.51 8.67
C GLN A 52 -12.62 2.30 8.70
N LEU A 53 -12.28 1.81 9.89
CA LEU A 53 -11.32 0.71 10.06
C LEU A 53 -11.72 -0.58 9.32
N ALA A 54 -13.00 -0.79 9.06
CA ALA A 54 -13.50 -1.97 8.32
C ALA A 54 -13.69 -1.72 6.81
N ASP A 55 -13.42 -0.51 6.32
CA ASP A 55 -13.55 -0.16 4.91
C ASP A 55 -12.19 -0.27 4.20
N TYR A 56 -11.96 -1.42 3.58
CA TYR A 56 -10.75 -1.69 2.80
C TYR A 56 -10.94 -1.49 1.29
N ALA A 57 -12.09 -0.97 0.87
CA ALA A 57 -12.37 -0.75 -0.55
C ALA A 57 -11.35 0.23 -1.17
N GLY A 58 -10.65 -0.20 -2.22
CA GLY A 58 -9.63 0.59 -2.88
C GLY A 58 -8.30 0.74 -2.11
N ILE A 59 -8.15 0.05 -0.98
CA ILE A 59 -6.88 0.01 -0.25
C ILE A 59 -5.95 -1.02 -0.90
N ALA A 60 -4.75 -0.59 -1.29
CA ALA A 60 -3.75 -1.46 -1.93
C ALA A 60 -2.77 -2.09 -0.92
N GLY A 61 -2.78 -1.65 0.33
CA GLY A 61 -1.94 -2.19 1.39
C GLY A 61 -2.04 -1.37 2.66
N VAL A 62 -1.52 -1.90 3.75
CA VAL A 62 -1.63 -1.33 5.09
C VAL A 62 -0.24 -1.16 5.71
N LEU A 63 0.08 0.05 6.18
CA LEU A 63 1.22 0.29 7.05
C LEU A 63 0.77 0.10 8.49
N PHE A 64 1.52 -0.64 9.26
CA PHE A 64 1.19 -0.94 10.64
C PHE A 64 2.40 -0.74 11.56
N ALA A 65 2.18 0.01 12.62
CA ALA A 65 3.11 0.11 13.74
C ALA A 65 2.42 -0.44 14.99
N GLY A 66 3.01 -1.43 15.60
CA GLY A 66 2.49 -2.07 16.80
C GLY A 66 3.12 -3.45 17.05
N GLU A 67 2.58 -4.13 18.03
CA GLU A 67 3.05 -5.44 18.49
C GLU A 67 2.89 -6.52 17.41
N GLN A 68 3.83 -7.48 17.40
CA GLN A 68 3.83 -8.60 16.45
C GLN A 68 2.54 -9.45 16.51
N ALA A 69 1.98 -9.61 17.71
CA ALA A 69 0.72 -10.34 17.90
C ALA A 69 -0.44 -9.64 17.19
N ALA A 70 -0.52 -8.30 17.30
CA ALA A 70 -1.53 -7.50 16.62
C ALA A 70 -1.34 -7.54 15.09
N ALA A 71 -0.10 -7.49 14.61
CA ALA A 71 0.19 -7.65 13.18
C ALA A 71 -0.26 -9.02 12.64
N THR A 72 -0.06 -10.08 13.42
CA THR A 72 -0.52 -11.43 13.06
C THR A 72 -2.05 -11.49 12.97
N SER A 73 -2.74 -10.92 13.96
CA SER A 73 -4.21 -10.85 13.98
C SER A 73 -4.76 -10.06 12.80
N LEU A 74 -4.12 -8.93 12.45
CA LEU A 74 -4.50 -8.15 11.26
C LEU A 74 -4.31 -8.94 9.97
N ARG A 75 -3.19 -9.67 9.81
CA ARG A 75 -2.98 -10.54 8.63
C ARG A 75 -4.04 -11.62 8.50
N GLN A 76 -4.41 -12.26 9.63
CA GLN A 76 -5.48 -13.25 9.63
C GLN A 76 -6.83 -12.65 9.21
N ARG A 77 -7.13 -11.44 9.71
CA ARG A 77 -8.33 -10.70 9.34
C ARG A 77 -8.36 -10.39 7.86
N PHE A 78 -7.26 -9.84 7.30
CA PHE A 78 -7.17 -9.50 5.89
C PHE A 78 -7.26 -10.75 5.00
N ALA A 79 -6.72 -11.89 5.45
CA ALA A 79 -6.83 -13.15 4.72
C ALA A 79 -8.25 -13.74 4.73
N ALA A 80 -9.10 -13.35 5.68
CA ALA A 80 -10.49 -13.78 5.75
C ALA A 80 -11.44 -12.91 4.91
N GLU A 81 -11.01 -11.71 4.51
CA GLU A 81 -11.81 -10.82 3.66
C GLU A 81 -11.81 -11.31 2.22
N PRO A 82 -12.97 -11.26 1.53
CA PRO A 82 -13.03 -11.62 0.13
C PRO A 82 -12.29 -10.59 -0.74
N GLY A 83 -11.52 -11.06 -1.70
CA GLY A 83 -10.81 -10.19 -2.64
C GLY A 83 -9.30 -10.42 -2.67
N SER A 84 -8.55 -9.40 -3.07
CA SER A 84 -7.10 -9.45 -3.10
C SER A 84 -6.52 -9.38 -1.70
N LEU A 85 -5.46 -10.16 -1.45
CA LEU A 85 -4.72 -10.09 -0.20
C LEU A 85 -4.13 -8.68 0.00
N LEU A 86 -4.43 -8.08 1.15
CA LEU A 86 -3.86 -6.80 1.55
C LEU A 86 -2.48 -7.00 2.18
N PRO A 87 -1.40 -6.52 1.56
CA PRO A 87 -0.09 -6.59 2.16
C PRO A 87 -0.01 -5.71 3.41
N LEU A 88 0.62 -6.24 4.46
CA LEU A 88 0.92 -5.51 5.69
C LEU A 88 2.40 -5.14 5.72
N PHE A 89 2.69 -3.85 5.73
CA PHE A 89 4.03 -3.29 5.80
C PHE A 89 4.34 -2.84 7.23
N GLN A 90 5.43 -3.33 7.77
CA GLN A 90 5.95 -2.89 9.06
C GLN A 90 7.31 -2.23 8.86
N ALA A 91 7.61 -1.23 9.68
CA ALA A 91 8.93 -0.62 9.69
C ALA A 91 10.00 -1.63 10.11
N ASP A 92 11.20 -1.50 9.58
CA ASP A 92 12.35 -2.26 10.04
C ASP A 92 12.65 -1.85 11.50
N ARG A 93 12.80 -2.85 12.38
CA ARG A 93 13.03 -2.64 13.82
C ARG A 93 14.36 -1.94 14.13
N LYS A 94 15.31 -1.98 13.20
CA LYS A 94 16.65 -1.39 13.40
C LYS A 94 16.74 0.06 12.96
N CYS A 95 16.08 0.41 11.85
CA CYS A 95 16.15 1.73 11.26
C CYS A 95 14.83 2.50 11.27
N PHE A 96 13.74 1.89 11.74
CA PHE A 96 12.40 2.48 11.76
C PHE A 96 11.90 2.98 10.40
N LEU A 97 12.41 2.40 9.32
CA LEU A 97 12.04 2.75 7.95
C LEU A 97 11.08 1.71 7.36
N TYR A 98 10.10 2.20 6.63
CA TYR A 98 9.21 1.36 5.84
C TYR A 98 9.88 0.94 4.51
N PRO A 99 9.62 -0.29 4.03
CA PRO A 99 10.20 -0.78 2.78
C PRO A 99 9.49 -0.16 1.56
N LEU A 100 9.88 1.07 1.16
CA LEU A 100 9.22 1.85 0.09
C LEU A 100 9.13 1.06 -1.21
N TYR A 101 10.17 0.28 -1.56
CA TYR A 101 10.20 -0.55 -2.78
C TYR A 101 9.06 -1.58 -2.84
N ARG A 102 8.52 -2.00 -1.69
CA ARG A 102 7.39 -2.95 -1.62
C ARG A 102 6.03 -2.27 -1.78
N MET A 103 5.99 -0.95 -1.67
CA MET A 103 4.78 -0.14 -1.81
C MET A 103 4.55 0.31 -3.25
N LEU A 104 5.51 0.05 -4.15
CA LEU A 104 5.43 0.37 -5.56
C LEU A 104 4.82 -0.81 -6.31
N ALA A 105 3.87 -0.53 -7.23
CA ALA A 105 3.39 -1.50 -8.20
C ALA A 105 4.19 -1.34 -9.49
N GLU A 106 5.06 -2.29 -9.78
CA GLU A 106 5.73 -2.35 -11.07
C GLU A 106 4.75 -2.90 -12.12
N ARG A 107 4.49 -2.13 -13.17
CA ARG A 107 3.74 -2.58 -14.33
C ARG A 107 4.69 -2.75 -15.50
N VAL A 108 5.01 -4.00 -15.82
CA VAL A 108 5.77 -4.33 -17.02
C VAL A 108 4.75 -4.61 -18.15
N VAL A 109 4.77 -3.78 -19.18
CA VAL A 109 4.05 -4.06 -20.43
C VAL A 109 5.04 -4.70 -21.39
N SER A 110 5.01 -6.03 -21.50
CA SER A 110 5.78 -6.70 -22.53
C SER A 110 4.94 -6.80 -23.81
N VAL A 111 5.35 -6.10 -24.85
CA VAL A 111 4.79 -6.24 -26.19
C VAL A 111 5.60 -7.31 -26.91
N ASN A 112 5.08 -8.53 -26.95
CA ASN A 112 5.69 -9.59 -27.73
C ASN A 112 5.19 -9.53 -29.17
N THR A 113 5.90 -8.80 -30.01
CA THR A 113 5.58 -8.65 -31.44
C THR A 113 5.84 -9.93 -32.24
N THR A 114 6.63 -10.86 -31.70
CA THR A 114 6.90 -12.15 -32.34
C THR A 114 5.73 -13.13 -32.21
N ALA A 115 4.89 -12.99 -31.18
CA ALA A 115 3.72 -13.87 -31.02
C ALA A 115 2.51 -13.43 -31.88
N ALA A 116 2.48 -12.18 -32.34
CA ALA A 116 1.39 -11.66 -33.20
C ALA A 116 1.58 -11.96 -34.70
N GLY A 117 2.74 -12.46 -35.10
CA GLY A 117 3.02 -12.89 -36.45
C GLY A 117 3.87 -14.13 -36.41
N GLY A 118 3.27 -15.27 -36.11
CA GLY A 118 3.92 -16.53 -36.39
C GLY A 118 4.37 -16.47 -37.85
N ASN A 119 5.69 -16.43 -38.07
CA ASN A 119 6.24 -16.40 -39.40
C ASN A 119 5.99 -17.75 -40.07
N THR A 120 4.76 -17.94 -40.51
CA THR A 120 4.31 -19.14 -41.23
C THR A 120 5.16 -19.40 -42.47
N THR A 121 5.87 -18.38 -42.96
CA THR A 121 6.78 -18.50 -44.11
C THR A 121 8.05 -19.31 -43.79
N LEU A 122 8.49 -19.34 -42.54
CA LEU A 122 9.62 -20.18 -42.12
C LEU A 122 9.27 -21.66 -41.95
N MET A 123 7.99 -21.99 -41.77
CA MET A 123 7.52 -23.37 -41.67
C MET A 123 7.31 -24.02 -43.04
N THR A 124 7.27 -23.26 -44.12
CA THR A 124 7.08 -23.77 -45.48
C THR A 124 8.38 -23.94 -46.26
N LEU A 125 9.51 -23.50 -45.72
CA LEU A 125 10.85 -23.66 -46.37
C LEU A 125 11.57 -24.97 -46.02
N GLY A 126 10.90 -25.89 -45.30
CA GLY A 126 11.45 -27.18 -44.86
C GLY A 126 10.70 -28.41 -45.43
N ALA A 127 9.93 -28.26 -46.49
CA ALA A 127 9.26 -29.36 -47.18
C ALA A 127 9.84 -29.56 -48.57
#